data_e9c56a0f469071431a507dfe9201e687
#
_entry.id   e9c56a0f469071431a507dfe9201e687
#
_cell.length_a   1.000
_cell.length_b   1.000
_cell.length_c   1.000
_cell.angle_alpha   90.00
_cell.angle_beta   90.00
_cell.angle_gamma   90.00
#
_symmetry.space_group_name_H-M   'P 1'
#
loop_
_entity.id
_entity.type
_entity.pdbx_description
1 polymer ?
#
loop_
_entity_poly.entity_id
_entity_poly.type
_entity_poly.pdbx_seq_one_letter_code
_entity_poly.pdbx_strand_id
1 'polypeptide(L)'
;AYRIDHVLGFFRIWEIPVHSVHGLLGQFAPALAMSREEIESYGLHFQEDRFTRPFITDWVLDRMFHERAGEVKEKYLDRLDEERYQMKPEVDTQRKVEALFADVADEKELWLRDGLYALISDVLFVRDHTNPGVFHPRISAQLDFIYESLYDNDKAAFNRLYNDYFYRRNNQFWYQEAMKKLP
;
A
#
# COMPACT_ATOMS: atom_id res chain seq x y z
N ALA A 1 29.75 -30.10 -1.12
CA ALA A 1 29.53 -28.68 -0.73
C ALA A 1 28.41 -28.09 -1.56
N TYR A 2 27.46 -27.41 -0.91
CA TYR A 2 26.38 -26.68 -1.57
C TYR A 2 26.68 -25.18 -1.53
N ARG A 3 26.51 -24.51 -2.66
CA ARG A 3 26.50 -23.05 -2.73
C ARG A 3 25.06 -22.58 -2.65
N ILE A 4 24.73 -21.75 -1.67
CA ILE A 4 23.42 -21.12 -1.55
C ILE A 4 23.55 -19.67 -2.03
N ASP A 5 22.96 -19.38 -3.18
CA ASP A 5 22.78 -18.02 -3.65
C ASP A 5 21.45 -17.47 -3.10
N HIS A 6 21.38 -16.18 -2.80
CA HIS A 6 20.17 -15.51 -2.33
C HIS A 6 19.58 -16.06 -1.01
N VAL A 7 20.42 -16.16 0.03
CA VAL A 7 20.04 -16.71 1.35
C VAL A 7 18.78 -16.07 1.96
N LEU A 8 18.54 -14.77 1.75
CA LEU A 8 17.35 -14.09 2.28
C LEU A 8 16.05 -14.66 1.75
N GLY A 9 16.01 -15.16 0.53
CA GLY A 9 14.83 -15.80 -0.07
C GLY A 9 14.37 -17.08 0.65
N PHE A 10 15.23 -17.69 1.48
CA PHE A 10 14.86 -18.85 2.31
C PHE A 10 14.08 -18.46 3.57
N PHE A 11 14.14 -17.20 3.97
CA PHE A 11 13.59 -16.76 5.25
C PHE A 11 12.45 -15.76 5.11
N ARG A 12 12.45 -15.01 4.05
CA ARG A 12 11.39 -14.06 3.71
C ARG A 12 11.35 -13.81 2.21
N ILE A 13 10.16 -13.68 1.67
CA ILE A 13 9.91 -13.22 0.30
C ILE A 13 8.99 -12.02 0.34
N TRP A 14 9.05 -11.19 -0.70
CA TRP A 14 8.10 -10.11 -0.92
C TRP A 14 7.01 -10.62 -1.83
N GLU A 15 5.80 -10.79 -1.31
CA GLU A 15 4.63 -11.22 -2.06
C GLU A 15 3.89 -10.02 -2.60
N ILE A 16 3.68 -9.98 -3.92
CA ILE A 16 2.93 -8.93 -4.60
C ILE A 16 1.60 -9.51 -5.04
N PRO A 17 0.45 -8.86 -4.69
CA PRO A 17 -0.85 -9.32 -5.15
C PRO A 17 -0.93 -9.41 -6.68
N VAL A 18 -1.56 -10.45 -7.22
CA VAL A 18 -1.64 -10.68 -8.68
C VAL A 18 -2.34 -9.54 -9.44
N HIS A 19 -3.19 -8.78 -8.75
CA HIS A 19 -3.90 -7.63 -9.31
C HIS A 19 -3.09 -6.33 -9.26
N SER A 20 -1.89 -6.35 -8.70
CA SER A 20 -0.95 -5.23 -8.67
C SER A 20 0.03 -5.29 -9.82
N VAL A 21 0.42 -4.13 -10.35
CA VAL A 21 1.52 -3.95 -11.32
C VAL A 21 2.80 -3.62 -10.58
N HIS A 22 2.71 -2.78 -9.54
CA HIS A 22 3.83 -2.38 -8.71
C HIS A 22 3.84 -3.10 -7.36
N GLY A 23 5.03 -3.18 -6.75
CA GLY A 23 5.23 -3.90 -5.49
C GLY A 23 4.76 -3.21 -4.22
N LEU A 24 4.23 -1.97 -4.28
CA LEU A 24 3.89 -1.17 -3.10
C LEU A 24 2.79 -1.78 -2.22
N LEU A 25 1.85 -2.52 -2.81
CA LEU A 25 0.78 -3.21 -2.09
C LEU A 25 1.17 -4.61 -1.61
N GLY A 26 2.44 -4.96 -1.76
CA GLY A 26 2.98 -6.25 -1.29
C GLY A 26 3.19 -6.29 0.22
N GLN A 27 3.54 -7.48 0.68
CA GLN A 27 3.90 -7.76 2.07
C GLN A 27 4.97 -8.85 2.14
N PHE A 28 5.73 -8.88 3.23
CA PHE A 28 6.64 -10.00 3.47
C PHE A 28 5.89 -11.26 3.89
N ALA A 29 6.38 -12.42 3.42
CA ALA A 29 5.94 -13.73 3.85
C ALA A 29 7.17 -14.59 4.23
N PRO A 30 7.20 -15.15 5.45
CA PRO A 30 6.29 -14.86 6.55
C PRO A 30 6.53 -13.48 7.18
N ALA A 31 5.51 -12.91 7.81
CA ALA A 31 5.61 -11.69 8.59
C ALA A 31 4.62 -11.70 9.75
N LEU A 32 4.91 -10.91 10.79
CA LEU A 32 4.03 -10.72 11.94
C LEU A 32 3.13 -9.50 11.67
N ALA A 33 1.94 -9.75 11.15
CA ALA A 33 0.90 -8.73 11.00
C ALA A 33 0.52 -8.12 12.36
N MET A 34 -0.10 -6.97 12.34
CA MET A 34 -0.53 -6.22 13.52
C MET A 34 -2.05 -6.22 13.64
N SER A 35 -2.56 -6.45 14.85
CA SER A 35 -3.97 -6.24 15.13
C SER A 35 -4.31 -4.75 15.26
N ARG A 36 -5.60 -4.41 15.25
CA ARG A 36 -6.07 -3.05 15.53
C ARG A 36 -5.53 -2.53 16.85
N GLU A 37 -5.64 -3.34 17.91
CA GLU A 37 -5.22 -2.99 19.28
C GLU A 37 -3.71 -2.73 19.35
N GLU A 38 -2.92 -3.52 18.64
CA GLU A 38 -1.47 -3.30 18.53
C GLU A 38 -1.16 -1.97 17.83
N ILE A 39 -1.85 -1.66 16.73
CA ILE A 39 -1.67 -0.41 15.99
C ILE A 39 -2.05 0.79 16.89
N GLU A 40 -3.19 0.72 17.57
CA GLU A 40 -3.66 1.77 18.49
C GLU A 40 -2.74 1.95 19.69
N SER A 41 -2.05 0.91 20.14
CA SER A 41 -1.07 1.00 21.24
C SER A 41 0.11 1.93 20.95
N TYR A 42 0.38 2.20 19.67
CA TYR A 42 1.38 3.21 19.24
C TYR A 42 0.87 4.65 19.29
N GLY A 43 -0.42 4.84 19.58
CA GLY A 43 -1.07 6.16 19.62
C GLY A 43 -1.73 6.58 18.31
N LEU A 44 -1.78 5.69 17.30
CA LEU A 44 -2.50 5.95 16.05
C LEU A 44 -3.99 5.67 16.25
N HIS A 45 -4.85 6.65 15.97
CA HIS A 45 -6.28 6.42 15.90
C HIS A 45 -6.64 5.65 14.64
N PHE A 46 -6.77 4.31 14.75
CA PHE A 46 -6.91 3.43 13.61
C PHE A 46 -8.32 3.48 12.99
N GLN A 47 -8.39 4.06 11.82
CA GLN A 47 -9.59 4.12 10.99
C GLN A 47 -9.44 3.14 9.82
N GLU A 48 -9.91 1.90 10.00
CA GLU A 48 -9.68 0.81 9.06
C GLU A 48 -10.09 1.15 7.63
N ASP A 49 -11.33 1.63 7.43
CA ASP A 49 -11.82 1.98 6.11
C ASP A 49 -10.97 3.06 5.44
N ARG A 50 -10.57 4.09 6.18
CA ARG A 50 -9.75 5.18 5.66
C ARG A 50 -8.33 4.74 5.32
N PHE A 51 -7.73 3.89 6.14
CA PHE A 51 -6.31 3.55 6.05
C PHE A 51 -6.00 2.38 5.14
N THR A 52 -7.02 1.56 4.78
CA THR A 52 -6.85 0.40 3.90
C THR A 52 -7.48 0.56 2.52
N ARG A 53 -8.16 1.68 2.26
CA ARG A 53 -8.67 2.04 0.93
C ARG A 53 -7.80 3.10 0.27
N PRO A 54 -7.74 3.14 -1.06
CA PRO A 54 -7.12 4.24 -1.78
C PRO A 54 -7.64 5.60 -1.30
N PHE A 55 -6.72 6.49 -0.93
CA PHE A 55 -7.04 7.82 -0.42
C PHE A 55 -7.23 8.80 -1.57
N ILE A 56 -8.48 8.99 -1.98
CA ILE A 56 -8.84 9.81 -3.14
C ILE A 56 -9.80 10.92 -2.71
N THR A 57 -9.32 12.15 -2.74
CA THR A 57 -10.08 13.38 -2.46
C THR A 57 -9.85 14.40 -3.56
N ASP A 58 -10.66 15.47 -3.63
CA ASP A 58 -10.44 16.56 -4.58
C ASP A 58 -9.02 17.12 -4.50
N TRP A 59 -8.53 17.32 -3.28
CA TRP A 59 -7.18 17.81 -3.05
C TRP A 59 -6.09 16.90 -3.64
N VAL A 60 -6.21 15.57 -3.50
CA VAL A 60 -5.27 14.60 -4.08
C VAL A 60 -5.34 14.66 -5.61
N LEU A 61 -6.54 14.70 -6.17
CA LEU A 61 -6.75 14.74 -7.62
C LEU A 61 -6.17 16.01 -8.25
N ASP A 62 -6.39 17.17 -7.62
CA ASP A 62 -5.84 18.44 -8.09
C ASP A 62 -4.30 18.46 -8.05
N ARG A 63 -3.71 17.89 -6.99
CA ARG A 63 -2.25 17.78 -6.84
C ARG A 63 -1.63 16.79 -7.83
N MET A 64 -2.32 15.70 -8.13
CA MET A 64 -1.81 14.63 -8.97
C MET A 64 -2.08 14.86 -10.47
N PHE A 65 -3.26 15.36 -10.83
CA PHE A 65 -3.70 15.42 -12.23
C PHE A 65 -3.89 16.83 -12.78
N HIS A 66 -3.80 17.85 -11.92
CA HIS A 66 -3.92 19.26 -12.32
C HIS A 66 -5.21 19.53 -13.12
N GLU A 67 -5.10 20.09 -14.33
CA GLU A 67 -6.24 20.38 -15.20
C GLU A 67 -7.03 19.14 -15.64
N ARG A 68 -6.45 17.94 -15.54
CA ARG A 68 -7.12 16.67 -15.89
C ARG A 68 -7.88 16.05 -14.71
N ALA A 69 -7.89 16.66 -13.52
CA ALA A 69 -8.58 16.13 -12.35
C ALA A 69 -10.08 15.89 -12.60
N GLY A 70 -10.74 16.80 -13.32
CA GLY A 70 -12.14 16.66 -13.71
C GLY A 70 -12.40 15.46 -14.63
N GLU A 71 -11.53 15.24 -15.61
CA GLU A 71 -11.58 14.08 -16.49
C GLU A 71 -11.42 12.77 -15.71
N VAL A 72 -10.47 12.72 -14.78
CA VAL A 72 -10.22 11.53 -13.94
C VAL A 72 -11.45 11.21 -13.09
N LYS A 73 -12.07 12.23 -12.47
CA LYS A 73 -13.30 12.03 -11.69
C LYS A 73 -14.43 11.43 -12.53
N GLU A 74 -14.67 11.97 -13.70
CA GLU A 74 -15.78 11.53 -14.55
C GLU A 74 -15.57 10.10 -15.10
N LYS A 75 -14.36 9.82 -15.61
CA LYS A 75 -14.07 8.58 -16.30
C LYS A 75 -13.80 7.39 -15.37
N TYR A 76 -13.09 7.60 -14.28
CA TYR A 76 -12.49 6.52 -13.51
C TYR A 76 -12.97 6.41 -12.07
N LEU A 77 -13.70 7.38 -11.56
CA LEU A 77 -14.09 7.44 -10.15
C LEU A 77 -15.60 7.49 -9.96
N ASP A 78 -16.05 6.89 -8.85
CA ASP A 78 -17.36 7.07 -8.26
C ASP A 78 -17.23 7.83 -6.95
N ARG A 79 -18.30 8.56 -6.57
CA ARG A 79 -18.36 9.22 -5.26
C ARG A 79 -18.53 8.17 -4.17
N LEU A 80 -17.66 8.17 -3.16
CA LEU A 80 -17.76 7.26 -2.01
C LEU A 80 -18.55 7.90 -0.86
N ASP A 81 -18.23 9.15 -0.52
CA ASP A 81 -18.91 9.96 0.50
C ASP A 81 -18.75 11.47 0.18
N GLU A 82 -18.99 12.33 1.17
CA GLU A 82 -18.93 13.79 0.98
C GLU A 82 -17.54 14.30 0.57
N GLU A 83 -16.48 13.62 0.98
CA GLU A 83 -15.09 14.05 0.77
C GLU A 83 -14.30 13.12 -0.17
N ARG A 84 -14.69 11.84 -0.25
CA ARG A 84 -13.88 10.80 -0.89
C ARG A 84 -14.50 10.24 -2.15
N TYR A 85 -13.60 9.76 -3.00
CA TYR A 85 -13.90 9.00 -4.20
C TYR A 85 -13.35 7.58 -4.07
N GLN A 86 -13.85 6.68 -4.90
CA GLN A 86 -13.32 5.34 -5.10
C GLN A 86 -13.15 5.06 -6.58
N MET A 87 -12.25 4.16 -6.91
CA MET A 87 -12.10 3.70 -8.29
C MET A 87 -13.36 2.95 -8.74
N LYS A 88 -13.79 3.19 -9.97
CA LYS A 88 -14.87 2.39 -10.59
C LYS A 88 -14.45 0.92 -10.68
N PRO A 89 -15.39 -0.03 -10.62
CA PRO A 89 -15.09 -1.47 -10.65
C PRO A 89 -14.25 -1.92 -11.87
N GLU A 90 -14.35 -1.20 -12.97
CA GLU A 90 -13.62 -1.49 -14.22
C GLU A 90 -12.13 -1.17 -14.13
N VAL A 91 -11.74 -0.36 -13.16
CA VAL A 91 -10.36 0.15 -12.98
C VAL A 91 -9.89 0.14 -11.52
N ASP A 92 -10.53 -0.65 -10.66
CA ASP A 92 -10.25 -0.69 -9.22
C ASP A 92 -8.98 -1.46 -8.84
N THR A 93 -8.29 -2.04 -9.81
CA THR A 93 -6.98 -2.67 -9.63
C THR A 93 -5.97 -2.16 -10.66
N GLN A 94 -4.68 -2.21 -10.31
CA GLN A 94 -3.63 -1.80 -11.24
C GLN A 94 -3.62 -2.64 -12.53
N ARG A 95 -3.93 -3.95 -12.44
CA ARG A 95 -4.01 -4.81 -13.64
C ARG A 95 -5.16 -4.45 -14.57
N LYS A 96 -6.29 -4.01 -14.03
CA LYS A 96 -7.40 -3.52 -14.85
C LYS A 96 -7.04 -2.21 -15.54
N VAL A 97 -6.37 -1.30 -14.84
CA VAL A 97 -5.82 -0.06 -15.44
C VAL A 97 -4.81 -0.41 -16.52
N GLU A 98 -3.85 -1.31 -16.27
CA GLU A 98 -2.87 -1.77 -17.28
C GLU A 98 -3.57 -2.28 -18.54
N ALA A 99 -4.58 -3.13 -18.39
CA ALA A 99 -5.34 -3.66 -19.52
C ALA A 99 -6.08 -2.57 -20.32
N LEU A 100 -6.64 -1.57 -19.63
CA LEU A 100 -7.30 -0.45 -20.29
C LEU A 100 -6.34 0.39 -21.14
N PHE A 101 -5.09 0.50 -20.74
CA PHE A 101 -4.06 1.29 -21.43
C PHE A 101 -3.09 0.45 -22.27
N ALA A 102 -3.39 -0.83 -22.54
CA ALA A 102 -2.47 -1.77 -23.19
C ALA A 102 -2.00 -1.30 -24.59
N ASP A 103 -2.88 -0.68 -25.36
CA ASP A 103 -2.61 -0.21 -26.72
C ASP A 103 -2.31 1.29 -26.80
N VAL A 104 -2.13 1.94 -25.65
CA VAL A 104 -1.89 3.38 -25.56
C VAL A 104 -0.39 3.66 -25.64
N ALA A 105 0.03 4.52 -26.59
CA ALA A 105 1.41 4.94 -26.77
C ALA A 105 1.64 6.44 -26.48
N ASP A 106 0.59 7.22 -26.32
CA ASP A 106 0.69 8.65 -26.02
C ASP A 106 1.25 8.87 -24.61
N GLU A 107 2.30 9.67 -24.50
CA GLU A 107 3.00 9.90 -23.20
C GLU A 107 2.10 10.57 -22.16
N LYS A 108 1.17 11.44 -22.56
CA LYS A 108 0.26 12.11 -21.62
C LYS A 108 -0.77 11.12 -21.05
N GLU A 109 -1.22 10.18 -21.87
CA GLU A 109 -2.11 9.11 -21.43
C GLU A 109 -1.36 8.10 -20.55
N LEU A 110 -0.11 7.77 -20.86
CA LEU A 110 0.73 6.91 -20.01
C LEU A 110 1.02 7.58 -18.66
N TRP A 111 1.23 8.89 -18.63
CA TRP A 111 1.35 9.64 -17.38
C TRP A 111 0.06 9.58 -16.55
N LEU A 112 -1.11 9.70 -17.19
CA LEU A 112 -2.41 9.54 -16.52
C LEU A 112 -2.58 8.12 -15.96
N ARG A 113 -2.23 7.09 -16.72
CA ARG A 113 -2.20 5.69 -16.27
C ARG A 113 -1.36 5.53 -15.00
N ASP A 114 -0.15 6.09 -14.99
CA ASP A 114 0.76 5.99 -13.85
C ASP A 114 0.19 6.72 -12.61
N GLY A 115 -0.52 7.82 -12.81
CA GLY A 115 -1.29 8.49 -11.76
C GLY A 115 -2.41 7.61 -11.19
N LEU A 116 -3.13 6.87 -12.04
CA LEU A 116 -4.16 5.91 -11.58
C LEU A 116 -3.53 4.76 -10.78
N TYR A 117 -2.36 4.26 -11.18
CA TYR A 117 -1.61 3.28 -10.37
C TYR A 117 -1.26 3.83 -8.99
N ALA A 118 -0.81 5.08 -8.93
CA ALA A 118 -0.46 5.74 -7.67
C ALA A 118 -1.69 5.93 -6.77
N LEU A 119 -2.84 6.34 -7.32
CA LEU A 119 -4.09 6.42 -6.55
C LEU A 119 -4.45 5.09 -5.89
N ILE A 120 -4.37 3.97 -6.63
CA ILE A 120 -4.72 2.64 -6.13
C ILE A 120 -3.80 2.20 -4.98
N SER A 121 -2.55 2.59 -4.99
CA SER A 121 -1.57 2.23 -3.96
C SER A 121 -1.45 3.21 -2.81
N ASP A 122 -2.18 4.33 -2.84
CA ASP A 122 -2.16 5.34 -1.76
C ASP A 122 -3.02 4.89 -0.57
N VAL A 123 -2.48 3.94 0.19
CA VAL A 123 -3.05 3.40 1.42
C VAL A 123 -2.00 3.44 2.52
N LEU A 124 -2.43 3.53 3.77
CA LEU A 124 -1.52 3.53 4.93
C LEU A 124 -1.16 2.12 5.38
N PHE A 125 -2.11 1.19 5.26
CA PHE A 125 -1.97 -0.22 5.61
C PHE A 125 -2.51 -1.12 4.50
N VAL A 126 -1.93 -2.31 4.38
CA VAL A 126 -2.47 -3.42 3.60
C VAL A 126 -2.98 -4.50 4.53
N ARG A 127 -4.05 -5.21 4.14
CA ARG A 127 -4.58 -6.34 4.88
C ARG A 127 -3.69 -7.56 4.68
N ASP A 128 -3.55 -8.36 5.71
CA ASP A 128 -2.84 -9.63 5.58
C ASP A 128 -3.56 -10.56 4.59
N HIS A 129 -2.79 -11.25 3.74
CA HIS A 129 -3.35 -12.11 2.68
C HIS A 129 -4.12 -13.32 3.22
N THR A 130 -3.73 -13.81 4.39
CA THR A 130 -4.35 -15.00 5.00
C THR A 130 -5.38 -14.67 6.07
N ASN A 131 -5.24 -13.50 6.73
CA ASN A 131 -6.13 -13.03 7.78
C ASN A 131 -6.48 -11.55 7.56
N PRO A 132 -7.59 -11.23 6.86
CA PRO A 132 -7.97 -9.84 6.58
C PRO A 132 -8.25 -8.96 7.80
N GLY A 133 -8.33 -9.54 9.00
CA GLY A 133 -8.55 -8.82 10.26
C GLY A 133 -7.27 -8.27 10.90
N VAL A 134 -6.12 -8.51 10.30
CA VAL A 134 -4.83 -7.96 10.73
C VAL A 134 -4.11 -7.28 9.56
N PHE A 135 -3.14 -6.43 9.87
CA PHE A 135 -2.64 -5.43 8.93
C PHE A 135 -1.13 -5.36 8.92
N HIS A 136 -0.59 -4.90 7.78
CA HIS A 136 0.81 -4.53 7.63
C HIS A 136 0.89 -3.04 7.25
N PRO A 137 1.78 -2.24 7.84
CA PRO A 137 2.02 -0.89 7.32
C PRO A 137 2.52 -0.99 5.88
N ARG A 138 1.94 -0.20 4.98
CA ARG A 138 2.34 -0.22 3.57
C ARG A 138 3.74 0.37 3.42
N ILE A 139 4.61 -0.35 2.71
CA ILE A 139 6.00 0.09 2.49
C ILE A 139 6.04 1.46 1.82
N SER A 140 6.86 2.37 2.34
CA SER A 140 7.03 3.74 1.84
C SER A 140 5.75 4.61 1.87
N ALA A 141 4.77 4.28 2.72
CA ALA A 141 3.53 5.06 2.84
C ALA A 141 3.76 6.53 3.20
N GLN A 142 4.90 6.86 3.82
CA GLN A 142 5.28 8.23 4.18
C GLN A 142 5.48 9.15 2.96
N LEU A 143 5.59 8.60 1.76
CA LEU A 143 5.76 9.37 0.51
C LEU A 143 4.43 9.74 -0.14
N ASP A 144 3.31 9.26 0.39
CA ASP A 144 2.01 9.39 -0.26
C ASP A 144 1.06 10.37 0.45
N PHE A 145 -0.03 10.70 -0.25
CA PHE A 145 -1.00 11.70 0.19
C PHE A 145 -1.76 11.28 1.45
N ILE A 146 -2.06 9.98 1.61
CA ILE A 146 -2.70 9.48 2.84
C ILE A 146 -1.89 9.85 4.08
N TYR A 147 -0.57 9.67 4.03
CA TYR A 147 0.30 10.06 5.13
C TYR A 147 0.36 11.59 5.29
N GLU A 148 0.48 12.34 4.20
CA GLU A 148 0.47 13.81 4.24
C GLU A 148 -0.80 14.35 4.90
N SER A 149 -1.95 13.68 4.73
CA SER A 149 -3.24 14.05 5.29
C SER A 149 -3.38 13.82 6.80
N LEU A 150 -2.46 13.09 7.43
CA LEU A 150 -2.52 12.80 8.86
C LEU A 150 -2.16 14.04 9.69
N TYR A 151 -2.75 14.14 10.88
CA TYR A 151 -2.29 15.08 11.90
C TYR A 151 -0.90 14.69 12.42
N ASP A 152 -0.17 15.66 12.95
CA ASP A 152 1.23 15.46 13.41
C ASP A 152 1.36 14.33 14.44
N ASN A 153 0.41 14.19 15.36
CA ASN A 153 0.40 13.11 16.34
C ASN A 153 0.27 11.73 15.67
N ASP A 154 -0.59 11.61 14.65
CA ASP A 154 -0.78 10.36 13.91
C ASP A 154 0.42 10.04 13.02
N LYS A 155 1.04 11.06 12.40
CA LYS A 155 2.31 10.88 11.68
C LYS A 155 3.40 10.33 12.58
N ALA A 156 3.56 10.92 13.78
CA ALA A 156 4.55 10.47 14.76
C ALA A 156 4.27 9.03 15.23
N ALA A 157 3.01 8.71 15.50
CA ALA A 157 2.58 7.36 15.89
C ALA A 157 2.84 6.34 14.77
N PHE A 158 2.45 6.68 13.53
CA PHE A 158 2.69 5.83 12.37
C PHE A 158 4.19 5.61 12.13
N ASN A 159 5.03 6.63 12.25
CA ASN A 159 6.47 6.49 12.08
C ASN A 159 7.09 5.55 13.13
N ARG A 160 6.68 5.64 14.40
CA ARG A 160 7.14 4.71 15.44
C ARG A 160 6.73 3.27 15.13
N LEU A 161 5.47 3.06 14.79
CA LEU A 161 4.92 1.78 14.39
C LEU A 161 5.65 1.20 13.17
N TYR A 162 5.84 2.00 12.12
CA TYR A 162 6.51 1.64 10.88
C TYR A 162 7.95 1.18 11.14
N ASN A 163 8.71 1.97 11.89
CA ASN A 163 10.08 1.64 12.23
C ASN A 163 10.18 0.37 13.07
N ASP A 164 9.29 0.21 14.05
CA ASP A 164 9.25 -1.00 14.88
C ASP A 164 8.90 -2.23 14.05
N TYR A 165 7.89 -2.13 13.17
CA TYR A 165 7.47 -3.21 12.29
C TYR A 165 8.59 -3.69 11.36
N PHE A 166 9.21 -2.78 10.59
CA PHE A 166 10.19 -3.15 9.56
C PHE A 166 11.58 -3.45 10.12
N TYR A 167 12.03 -2.75 11.16
CA TYR A 167 13.42 -2.81 11.62
C TYR A 167 13.64 -3.58 12.91
N ARG A 168 12.60 -3.87 13.68
CA ARG A 168 12.72 -4.64 14.92
C ARG A 168 11.87 -5.89 14.92
N ARG A 169 10.54 -5.76 14.91
CA ARG A 169 9.58 -6.86 15.08
C ARG A 169 9.81 -7.99 14.09
N ASN A 170 9.79 -7.70 12.81
CA ASN A 170 9.94 -8.72 11.78
C ASN A 170 11.39 -9.18 11.61
N ASN A 171 12.38 -8.33 11.82
CA ASN A 171 13.79 -8.76 11.78
C ASN A 171 14.10 -9.80 12.86
N GLN A 172 13.62 -9.61 14.08
CA GLN A 172 13.79 -10.58 15.15
C GLN A 172 13.09 -11.91 14.82
N PHE A 173 11.88 -11.85 14.30
CA PHE A 173 11.12 -13.02 13.86
C PHE A 173 11.85 -13.77 12.74
N TRP A 174 12.28 -13.09 11.69
CA TRP A 174 13.02 -13.72 10.59
C TRP A 174 14.34 -14.34 11.02
N TYR A 175 15.06 -13.70 11.93
CA TYR A 175 16.27 -14.27 12.52
C TYR A 175 15.97 -15.59 13.25
N GLN A 176 14.93 -15.62 14.08
CA GLN A 176 14.52 -16.82 14.78
C GLN A 176 14.11 -17.95 13.83
N GLU A 177 13.34 -17.63 12.77
CA GLU A 177 12.95 -18.61 11.75
C GLU A 177 14.16 -19.12 10.95
N ALA A 178 15.11 -18.25 10.66
CA ALA A 178 16.36 -18.63 10.02
C ALA A 178 17.15 -19.63 10.87
N MET A 179 17.30 -19.36 12.17
CA MET A 179 18.04 -20.23 13.09
C MET A 179 17.42 -21.61 13.26
N LYS A 180 16.09 -21.73 13.10
CA LYS A 180 15.42 -23.05 13.12
C LYS A 180 15.73 -23.91 11.90
N LYS A 181 16.12 -23.31 10.78
CA LYS A 181 16.36 -23.98 9.48
C LYS A 181 17.83 -24.26 9.21
N LEU A 182 18.72 -23.70 10.01
CA LEU A 182 20.15 -24.00 9.91
C LEU A 182 20.47 -25.28 10.71
N PRO A 183 21.31 -26.18 10.16
CA PRO A 183 21.72 -27.44 10.85
C PRO A 183 22.58 -27.16 12.07
#